data_7fad5496e787fabe1969e454f268b21d
#
_entry.id   7fad5496e787fabe1969e454f268b21d
#
_cell.length_a   1.000
_cell.length_b   1.000
_cell.length_c   1.000
_cell.angle_alpha   90.00
_cell.angle_beta   90.00
_cell.angle_gamma   90.00
#
_symmetry.space_group_name_H-M   'P 1'
#
loop_
_entity.id
_entity.type
_entity.pdbx_description
1 polymer ?
#
loop_
_entity_poly.entity_id
_entity_poly.type
_entity_poly.pdbx_seq_one_letter_code
_entity_poly.pdbx_strand_id
1 'polypeptide(L)'
;PKKEVALIETSKSFARKIIDLCCPEKNPQRKEFSSIEGVESFIKQLGGEYVIKFDGLMGGKGVRVSGEHLKNIDGGVAYANEIVRVGGKFLIEEKLVGEEFSLMSFVDGNVCKHMPVVQDHKRAYDGDTGPNTGGMGTYSFENHSLPFLSEKNIKEAQKTNELVAKQLFEETGTPYVGVLYGGFMLTGGGVKVIEYNARFGDPEAMNVLSILKSDFLSICISMVDGSLKNQDVSFERLATVCKYVVPVGYPDKPTKNFEVFCDQNDPSLFLASVMLKDQKLIACGSRTAAVVGKDKDVFQAELFAETGIANISGNLFHRKDIGTKKLIDSRIKRMKELLK
;
A
#
# COMPACT_ATOMS: atom_id res chain seq x y z
N PRO A 1 5.20 -9.41 13.53
CA PRO A 1 4.48 -10.62 13.98
C PRO A 1 5.33 -11.88 13.85
N LYS A 2 4.86 -13.01 14.45
CA LYS A 2 5.49 -14.33 14.29
C LYS A 2 5.33 -14.84 12.86
N LYS A 3 6.20 -15.80 12.46
CA LYS A 3 6.27 -16.35 11.10
C LYS A 3 4.94 -16.90 10.59
N GLU A 4 4.22 -17.62 11.44
CA GLU A 4 2.97 -18.31 11.10
C GLU A 4 1.89 -17.32 10.63
N VAL A 5 1.74 -16.19 11.31
CA VAL A 5 0.77 -15.14 10.95
C VAL A 5 1.31 -14.15 9.93
N ALA A 6 2.64 -14.04 9.78
CA ALA A 6 3.26 -13.22 8.73
C ALA A 6 3.08 -13.84 7.33
N LEU A 7 2.62 -15.09 7.24
CA LEU A 7 2.21 -15.73 5.98
C LEU A 7 1.14 -14.92 5.23
N ILE A 8 0.37 -14.08 5.93
CA ILE A 8 -0.63 -13.22 5.30
C ILE A 8 -0.03 -12.24 4.27
N GLU A 9 1.26 -11.86 4.40
CA GLU A 9 1.99 -11.08 3.40
C GLU A 9 2.70 -11.97 2.39
N THR A 10 3.32 -13.07 2.85
CA THR A 10 4.23 -13.86 2.02
C THR A 10 3.52 -14.85 1.11
N SER A 11 2.29 -15.27 1.43
CA SER A 11 1.44 -16.11 0.59
C SER A 11 0.09 -15.44 0.32
N LYS A 12 -0.16 -15.13 -0.93
CA LYS A 12 -1.44 -14.56 -1.37
C LYS A 12 -2.58 -15.55 -1.27
N SER A 13 -2.31 -16.83 -1.53
CA SER A 13 -3.27 -17.92 -1.35
C SER A 13 -3.68 -18.03 0.12
N PHE A 14 -2.72 -17.98 1.05
CA PHE A 14 -3.02 -17.98 2.49
C PHE A 14 -3.85 -16.75 2.90
N ALA A 15 -3.47 -15.55 2.46
CA ALA A 15 -4.23 -14.34 2.75
C ALA A 15 -5.68 -14.46 2.27
N ARG A 16 -5.88 -14.96 1.04
CA ARG A 16 -7.22 -15.14 0.48
C ARG A 16 -8.03 -16.19 1.23
N LYS A 17 -7.40 -17.28 1.69
CA LYS A 17 -8.03 -18.27 2.56
C LYS A 17 -8.52 -17.66 3.87
N ILE A 18 -7.69 -16.86 4.54
CA ILE A 18 -8.07 -16.19 5.80
C ILE A 18 -9.29 -15.29 5.58
N ILE A 19 -9.31 -14.51 4.49
CA ILE A 19 -10.43 -13.61 4.18
C ILE A 19 -11.70 -14.42 3.88
N ASP A 20 -11.62 -15.54 3.16
CA ASP A 20 -12.79 -16.41 2.92
C ASP A 20 -13.43 -16.93 4.20
N LEU A 21 -12.60 -17.25 5.19
CA LEU A 21 -13.08 -17.82 6.45
C LEU A 21 -13.80 -16.79 7.33
N CYS A 22 -13.47 -15.49 7.22
CA CYS A 22 -14.03 -14.47 8.11
C CYS A 22 -14.90 -13.40 7.43
N CYS A 23 -14.67 -13.11 6.14
CA CYS A 23 -15.38 -12.07 5.38
C CYS A 23 -15.28 -12.32 3.87
N PRO A 24 -15.87 -13.43 3.35
CA PRO A 24 -15.67 -13.88 1.96
C PRO A 24 -16.11 -12.83 0.92
N GLU A 25 -17.10 -11.99 1.26
CA GLU A 25 -17.58 -10.91 0.40
C GLU A 25 -16.51 -9.81 0.17
N LYS A 26 -15.43 -9.79 0.95
CA LYS A 26 -14.31 -8.85 0.77
C LYS A 26 -13.29 -9.35 -0.25
N ASN A 27 -13.28 -10.63 -0.56
CA ASN A 27 -12.42 -11.17 -1.61
C ASN A 27 -12.95 -10.81 -3.01
N PRO A 28 -12.05 -10.61 -3.99
CA PRO A 28 -12.41 -10.68 -5.41
C PRO A 28 -12.77 -12.10 -5.80
N GLN A 29 -13.52 -12.27 -6.89
CA GLN A 29 -13.66 -13.57 -7.54
C GLN A 29 -12.29 -14.03 -8.00
N ARG A 30 -11.90 -15.29 -7.67
CA ARG A 30 -10.55 -15.78 -7.94
C ARG A 30 -10.47 -17.29 -8.08
N LYS A 31 -9.32 -17.73 -8.62
CA LYS A 31 -8.92 -19.14 -8.64
C LYS A 31 -7.39 -19.26 -8.50
N GLU A 32 -6.95 -20.31 -7.78
CA GLU A 32 -5.54 -20.65 -7.60
C GLU A 32 -5.10 -21.64 -8.66
N PHE A 33 -3.85 -21.52 -9.11
CA PHE A 33 -3.26 -22.35 -10.13
C PHE A 33 -1.84 -22.77 -9.77
N SER A 34 -1.51 -24.02 -10.06
CA SER A 34 -0.15 -24.56 -10.04
C SER A 34 0.23 -25.17 -11.42
N SER A 35 -0.69 -25.13 -12.37
CA SER A 35 -0.53 -25.59 -13.74
C SER A 35 -1.26 -24.64 -14.67
N ILE A 36 -1.09 -24.81 -15.99
CA ILE A 36 -1.76 -24.00 -17.00
C ILE A 36 -3.20 -24.45 -17.28
N GLU A 37 -3.59 -25.63 -16.79
CA GLU A 37 -4.90 -26.19 -17.03
C GLU A 37 -6.02 -25.30 -16.48
N GLY A 38 -6.98 -24.95 -17.32
CA GLY A 38 -8.12 -24.10 -16.99
C GLY A 38 -7.84 -22.61 -16.86
N VAL A 39 -6.60 -22.14 -17.03
CA VAL A 39 -6.20 -20.73 -16.93
C VAL A 39 -6.96 -19.89 -17.94
N GLU A 40 -6.92 -20.25 -19.25
CA GLU A 40 -7.60 -19.51 -20.30
C GLU A 40 -9.13 -19.47 -20.11
N SER A 41 -9.70 -20.61 -19.72
CA SER A 41 -11.13 -20.73 -19.43
C SER A 41 -11.57 -19.80 -18.32
N PHE A 42 -10.79 -19.74 -17.22
CA PHE A 42 -11.10 -18.87 -16.09
C PHE A 42 -10.93 -17.38 -16.44
N ILE A 43 -9.89 -17.00 -17.20
CA ILE A 43 -9.75 -15.63 -17.70
C ILE A 43 -10.94 -15.22 -18.57
N LYS A 44 -11.43 -16.11 -19.44
CA LYS A 44 -12.64 -15.86 -20.24
C LYS A 44 -13.90 -15.71 -19.37
N GLN A 45 -14.01 -16.51 -18.31
CA GLN A 45 -15.13 -16.39 -17.33
C GLN A 45 -15.13 -15.01 -16.65
N LEU A 46 -13.96 -14.41 -16.41
CA LEU A 46 -13.81 -13.05 -15.86
C LEU A 46 -14.03 -11.94 -16.93
N GLY A 47 -14.44 -12.28 -18.14
CA GLY A 47 -14.66 -11.32 -19.23
C GLY A 47 -13.37 -10.70 -19.78
N GLY A 48 -12.21 -11.28 -19.51
CA GLY A 48 -10.91 -10.74 -19.91
C GLY A 48 -10.37 -9.62 -19.02
N GLU A 49 -11.09 -9.23 -17.96
CA GLU A 49 -10.67 -8.24 -16.96
C GLU A 49 -10.15 -8.98 -15.71
N TYR A 50 -8.83 -9.15 -15.62
CA TYR A 50 -8.21 -10.01 -14.62
C TYR A 50 -6.85 -9.48 -14.12
N VAL A 51 -6.43 -10.02 -13.00
CA VAL A 51 -5.09 -9.79 -12.41
C VAL A 51 -4.45 -11.14 -12.12
N ILE A 52 -3.22 -11.34 -12.56
CA ILE A 52 -2.41 -12.51 -12.19
C ILE A 52 -1.44 -12.09 -11.09
N LYS A 53 -1.47 -12.82 -9.97
CA LYS A 53 -0.61 -12.57 -8.80
C LYS A 53 0.24 -13.80 -8.52
N PHE A 54 1.55 -13.68 -8.66
CA PHE A 54 2.48 -14.73 -8.20
C PHE A 54 2.31 -14.96 -6.69
N ASP A 55 2.21 -16.22 -6.26
CA ASP A 55 2.08 -16.55 -4.84
C ASP A 55 3.45 -16.62 -4.18
N GLY A 56 3.91 -15.49 -3.69
CA GLY A 56 5.22 -15.28 -3.07
C GLY A 56 5.62 -13.81 -3.01
N LEU A 57 6.72 -13.54 -2.32
CA LEU A 57 7.30 -12.20 -2.23
C LEU A 57 8.02 -11.82 -3.53
N MET A 58 7.55 -10.79 -4.22
CA MET A 58 8.13 -10.30 -5.47
C MET A 58 8.32 -8.77 -5.49
N GLY A 59 8.23 -8.11 -4.33
CA GLY A 59 8.40 -6.66 -4.22
C GLY A 59 7.48 -5.85 -5.16
N GLY A 60 6.22 -6.25 -5.28
CA GLY A 60 5.24 -5.62 -6.19
C GLY A 60 5.37 -6.03 -7.67
N LYS A 61 6.45 -6.73 -8.06
CA LYS A 61 6.70 -7.12 -9.47
C LYS A 61 5.98 -8.39 -9.92
N GLY A 62 5.40 -9.15 -8.98
CA GLY A 62 4.68 -10.41 -9.26
C GLY A 62 3.20 -10.21 -9.60
N VAL A 63 2.73 -8.98 -9.76
CA VAL A 63 1.35 -8.64 -10.10
C VAL A 63 1.28 -8.11 -11.52
N ARG A 64 0.44 -8.73 -12.37
CA ARG A 64 0.20 -8.31 -13.75
C ARG A 64 -1.30 -8.10 -13.97
N VAL A 65 -1.67 -6.94 -14.48
CA VAL A 65 -3.06 -6.49 -14.66
C VAL A 65 -3.41 -6.46 -16.14
N SER A 66 -4.58 -7.01 -16.51
CA SER A 66 -5.11 -6.94 -17.88
C SER A 66 -5.33 -5.49 -18.32
N GLY A 67 -5.07 -5.22 -19.60
CA GLY A 67 -5.17 -3.87 -20.16
C GLY A 67 -4.00 -2.93 -19.80
N GLU A 68 -3.15 -3.31 -18.83
CA GLU A 68 -2.00 -2.52 -18.39
C GLU A 68 -0.68 -3.24 -18.71
N HIS A 69 -0.49 -4.40 -18.13
CA HIS A 69 0.72 -5.23 -18.28
C HIS A 69 0.52 -6.37 -19.28
N LEU A 70 -0.72 -6.83 -19.41
CA LEU A 70 -1.14 -7.96 -20.24
C LEU A 70 -2.14 -7.44 -21.27
N LYS A 71 -1.74 -7.46 -22.56
CA LYS A 71 -2.53 -6.85 -23.64
C LYS A 71 -3.82 -7.61 -23.96
N ASN A 72 -3.83 -8.91 -23.77
CA ASN A 72 -4.92 -9.82 -24.11
C ASN A 72 -4.83 -11.11 -23.29
N ILE A 73 -5.72 -12.05 -23.54
CA ILE A 73 -5.78 -13.35 -22.85
C ILE A 73 -4.49 -14.16 -23.10
N ASP A 74 -3.97 -14.16 -24.35
CA ASP A 74 -2.75 -14.90 -24.70
C ASP A 74 -1.54 -14.40 -23.88
N GLY A 75 -1.43 -13.09 -23.67
CA GLY A 75 -0.42 -12.49 -22.80
C GLY A 75 -0.53 -12.97 -21.35
N GLY A 76 -1.76 -13.14 -20.85
CA GLY A 76 -2.02 -13.70 -19.52
C GLY A 76 -1.61 -15.18 -19.42
N VAL A 77 -2.00 -15.97 -20.42
CA VAL A 77 -1.61 -17.40 -20.52
C VAL A 77 -0.10 -17.55 -20.62
N ALA A 78 0.56 -16.70 -21.42
CA ALA A 78 2.02 -16.71 -21.55
C ALA A 78 2.71 -16.41 -20.21
N TYR A 79 2.25 -15.38 -19.48
CA TYR A 79 2.78 -15.05 -18.15
C TYR A 79 2.52 -16.18 -17.12
N ALA A 80 1.33 -16.79 -17.13
CA ALA A 80 1.04 -17.96 -16.29
C ALA A 80 2.01 -19.14 -16.60
N ASN A 81 2.32 -19.38 -17.89
CA ASN A 81 3.32 -20.37 -18.29
C ASN A 81 4.71 -20.06 -17.76
N GLU A 82 5.14 -18.79 -17.76
CA GLU A 82 6.43 -18.38 -17.17
C GLU A 82 6.49 -18.77 -15.69
N ILE A 83 5.40 -18.51 -14.92
CA ILE A 83 5.32 -18.87 -13.50
C ILE A 83 5.40 -20.39 -13.31
N VAL A 84 4.62 -21.15 -14.08
CA VAL A 84 4.60 -22.63 -13.97
C VAL A 84 5.96 -23.24 -14.29
N ARG A 85 6.67 -22.72 -15.33
CA ARG A 85 8.01 -23.21 -15.72
C ARG A 85 9.05 -23.13 -14.60
N VAL A 86 8.92 -22.17 -13.69
CA VAL A 86 9.81 -22.03 -12.53
C VAL A 86 9.25 -22.73 -11.27
N GLY A 87 8.21 -23.56 -11.42
CA GLY A 87 7.58 -24.28 -10.31
C GLY A 87 6.75 -23.38 -9.39
N GLY A 88 6.40 -22.16 -9.84
CA GLY A 88 5.62 -21.21 -9.06
C GLY A 88 4.13 -21.52 -9.05
N LYS A 89 3.44 -20.99 -8.01
CA LYS A 89 1.98 -20.95 -7.91
C LYS A 89 1.50 -19.52 -8.09
N PHE A 90 0.26 -19.35 -8.50
CA PHE A 90 -0.32 -18.02 -8.72
C PHE A 90 -1.83 -18.03 -8.56
N LEU A 91 -2.37 -16.83 -8.34
CA LEU A 91 -3.81 -16.58 -8.35
C LEU A 91 -4.17 -15.77 -9.59
N ILE A 92 -5.32 -16.07 -10.15
CA ILE A 92 -6.01 -15.19 -11.09
C ILE A 92 -7.22 -14.64 -10.37
N GLU A 93 -7.35 -13.31 -10.33
CA GLU A 93 -8.42 -12.59 -9.66
C GLU A 93 -9.15 -11.69 -10.67
N GLU A 94 -10.43 -11.41 -10.43
CA GLU A 94 -11.13 -10.33 -11.14
C GLU A 94 -10.37 -9.00 -10.93
N LYS A 95 -10.36 -8.17 -11.96
CA LYS A 95 -9.81 -6.83 -11.88
C LYS A 95 -10.82 -5.92 -11.19
N LEU A 96 -10.53 -5.52 -9.96
CA LEU A 96 -11.33 -4.58 -9.22
C LEU A 96 -11.27 -3.18 -9.88
N VAL A 97 -12.38 -2.48 -9.89
CA VAL A 97 -12.48 -1.10 -10.39
C VAL A 97 -12.95 -0.20 -9.26
N GLY A 98 -12.15 0.80 -8.92
CA GLY A 98 -12.42 1.68 -7.79
C GLY A 98 -11.23 2.57 -7.44
N GLU A 99 -11.24 3.08 -6.21
CA GLU A 99 -10.13 3.84 -5.63
C GLU A 99 -9.50 3.08 -4.47
N GLU A 100 -8.17 2.91 -4.56
CA GLU A 100 -7.39 2.23 -3.53
C GLU A 100 -7.21 3.12 -2.28
N PHE A 101 -7.16 2.48 -1.13
CA PHE A 101 -6.75 3.08 0.13
C PHE A 101 -6.16 2.03 1.06
N SER A 102 -5.36 2.47 2.01
CA SER A 102 -4.76 1.62 3.02
C SER A 102 -5.22 1.99 4.42
N LEU A 103 -5.34 0.98 5.28
CA LEU A 103 -5.62 1.13 6.70
C LEU A 103 -4.67 0.24 7.49
N MET A 104 -3.74 0.86 8.20
CA MET A 104 -2.85 0.18 9.12
C MET A 104 -3.48 0.11 10.52
N SER A 105 -3.12 -0.93 11.26
CA SER A 105 -3.60 -1.12 12.64
C SER A 105 -2.48 -1.65 13.52
N PHE A 106 -2.33 -1.12 14.73
CA PHE A 106 -1.59 -1.76 15.81
C PHE A 106 -2.44 -2.90 16.36
N VAL A 107 -1.85 -4.08 16.53
CA VAL A 107 -2.56 -5.30 16.96
C VAL A 107 -1.76 -6.01 18.06
N ASP A 108 -2.42 -6.40 19.15
CA ASP A 108 -1.84 -7.13 20.30
C ASP A 108 -2.31 -8.60 20.39
N GLY A 109 -3.00 -9.07 19.35
CA GLY A 109 -3.63 -10.40 19.32
C GLY A 109 -5.11 -10.38 19.70
N ASN A 110 -5.56 -9.40 20.46
CA ASN A 110 -6.95 -9.28 20.94
C ASN A 110 -7.66 -8.02 20.42
N VAL A 111 -6.91 -6.93 20.26
CA VAL A 111 -7.43 -5.60 19.92
C VAL A 111 -6.68 -5.03 18.72
N CYS A 112 -7.43 -4.32 17.87
CA CYS A 112 -6.86 -3.47 16.81
C CYS A 112 -7.07 -1.99 17.18
N LYS A 113 -6.01 -1.20 17.15
CA LYS A 113 -6.06 0.27 17.17
C LYS A 113 -5.71 0.80 15.79
N HIS A 114 -6.70 1.38 15.13
CA HIS A 114 -6.56 1.77 13.73
C HIS A 114 -5.87 3.13 13.57
N MET A 115 -5.07 3.25 12.52
CA MET A 115 -4.38 4.48 12.13
C MET A 115 -5.25 5.28 11.13
N PRO A 116 -4.91 6.54 10.84
CA PRO A 116 -5.51 7.30 9.74
C PRO A 116 -5.45 6.54 8.41
N VAL A 117 -6.50 6.67 7.60
CA VAL A 117 -6.55 6.09 6.25
C VAL A 117 -5.65 6.89 5.33
N VAL A 118 -4.92 6.20 4.45
CA VAL A 118 -3.95 6.80 3.52
C VAL A 118 -4.22 6.31 2.10
N GLN A 119 -4.04 7.17 1.08
CA GLN A 119 -4.02 6.75 -0.32
C GLN A 119 -2.59 6.76 -0.86
N ASP A 120 -2.14 5.61 -1.38
CA ASP A 120 -0.84 5.44 -2.05
C ASP A 120 -0.95 5.65 -3.57
N HIS A 121 0.17 6.03 -4.20
CA HIS A 121 0.32 6.27 -5.63
C HIS A 121 1.44 5.40 -6.19
N LYS A 122 1.07 4.22 -6.68
CA LYS A 122 2.02 3.18 -7.12
C LYS A 122 2.63 3.44 -8.49
N ARG A 123 2.02 4.26 -9.34
CA ARG A 123 2.54 4.55 -10.68
C ARG A 123 3.68 5.57 -10.64
N ALA A 124 4.70 5.35 -11.49
CA ALA A 124 5.93 6.13 -11.48
C ALA A 124 5.76 7.60 -11.89
N TYR A 125 4.79 7.92 -12.75
CA TYR A 125 4.66 9.23 -13.37
C TYR A 125 3.30 9.87 -13.10
N ASP A 126 3.23 11.20 -13.27
CA ASP A 126 2.03 12.00 -13.12
C ASP A 126 0.86 11.42 -13.93
N GLY A 127 -0.36 11.59 -13.41
CA GLY A 127 -1.58 11.06 -14.01
C GLY A 127 -1.71 9.53 -13.92
N ASP A 128 -1.05 8.89 -12.94
CA ASP A 128 -1.00 7.43 -12.74
C ASP A 128 -0.55 6.66 -13.98
N THR A 129 0.49 7.14 -14.61
CA THR A 129 1.10 6.52 -15.80
C THR A 129 2.44 5.85 -15.49
N GLY A 130 2.93 5.05 -16.43
CA GLY A 130 4.20 4.34 -16.29
C GLY A 130 4.11 3.05 -15.46
N PRO A 131 5.26 2.45 -15.11
CA PRO A 131 5.32 1.19 -14.37
C PRO A 131 4.88 1.32 -12.90
N ASN A 132 4.52 0.20 -12.29
CA ASN A 132 4.29 0.12 -10.85
C ASN A 132 5.60 0.25 -10.07
N THR A 133 5.52 0.90 -8.92
CA THR A 133 6.62 1.15 -7.99
C THR A 133 6.27 0.65 -6.58
N GLY A 134 7.15 0.86 -5.62
CA GLY A 134 6.86 0.66 -4.20
C GLY A 134 6.00 1.76 -3.55
N GLY A 135 5.53 2.74 -4.33
CA GLY A 135 4.82 3.95 -3.87
C GLY A 135 5.64 5.20 -4.11
N MET A 136 5.09 6.15 -4.87
CA MET A 136 5.73 7.44 -5.21
C MET A 136 5.37 8.55 -4.23
N GLY A 137 4.37 8.30 -3.39
CA GLY A 137 3.88 9.19 -2.37
C GLY A 137 2.43 8.92 -2.01
N THR A 138 2.00 9.58 -0.95
CA THR A 138 0.72 9.29 -0.27
C THR A 138 0.12 10.56 0.29
N TYR A 139 -1.20 10.53 0.55
CA TYR A 139 -1.86 11.59 1.33
C TYR A 139 -2.95 11.04 2.25
N SER A 140 -3.26 11.81 3.28
CA SER A 140 -4.39 11.64 4.19
C SER A 140 -4.95 13.00 4.58
N PHE A 141 -6.24 13.09 4.86
CA PHE A 141 -6.90 14.34 5.28
C PHE A 141 -6.88 14.52 6.80
N GLU A 142 -7.16 15.75 7.26
CA GLU A 142 -7.15 16.14 8.67
C GLU A 142 -8.19 15.41 9.53
N ASN A 143 -9.24 14.90 8.90
CA ASN A 143 -10.25 14.06 9.53
C ASN A 143 -9.88 12.56 9.56
N HIS A 144 -8.64 12.23 9.22
CA HIS A 144 -8.09 10.87 9.15
C HIS A 144 -8.79 9.95 8.12
N SER A 145 -9.41 10.56 7.11
CA SER A 145 -10.15 9.90 6.03
C SER A 145 -9.62 10.30 4.66
N LEU A 146 -10.34 9.89 3.62
CA LEU A 146 -10.13 10.31 2.24
C LEU A 146 -11.48 10.81 1.68
N PRO A 147 -11.49 11.81 0.78
CA PRO A 147 -12.71 12.52 0.40
C PRO A 147 -13.73 11.69 -0.39
N PHE A 148 -13.32 10.52 -0.89
CA PHE A 148 -14.21 9.58 -1.56
C PHE A 148 -14.73 8.47 -0.64
N LEU A 149 -14.28 8.39 0.62
CA LEU A 149 -14.73 7.42 1.60
C LEU A 149 -15.80 8.01 2.51
N SER A 150 -16.84 7.23 2.77
CA SER A 150 -17.78 7.49 3.85
C SER A 150 -17.28 6.90 5.18
N GLU A 151 -17.81 7.37 6.31
CA GLU A 151 -17.53 6.78 7.62
C GLU A 151 -17.87 5.28 7.66
N LYS A 152 -18.93 4.87 6.94
CA LYS A 152 -19.31 3.45 6.79
C LYS A 152 -18.21 2.64 6.15
N ASN A 153 -17.58 3.16 5.06
CA ASN A 153 -16.50 2.45 4.37
C ASN A 153 -15.26 2.27 5.27
N ILE A 154 -14.94 3.28 6.07
CA ILE A 154 -13.82 3.21 7.01
C ILE A 154 -14.10 2.18 8.10
N LYS A 155 -15.28 2.20 8.72
CA LYS A 155 -15.71 1.21 9.72
C LYS A 155 -15.70 -0.21 9.17
N GLU A 156 -16.09 -0.37 7.91
CA GLU A 156 -16.06 -1.64 7.20
C GLU A 156 -14.63 -2.16 7.03
N ALA A 157 -13.68 -1.32 6.63
CA ALA A 157 -12.27 -1.67 6.55
C ALA A 157 -11.65 -1.98 7.93
N GLN A 158 -11.98 -1.19 8.96
CA GLN A 158 -11.58 -1.42 10.36
C GLN A 158 -12.05 -2.80 10.82
N LYS A 159 -13.35 -3.08 10.62
CA LYS A 159 -13.94 -4.37 10.99
C LYS A 159 -13.30 -5.54 10.25
N THR A 160 -12.94 -5.35 8.99
CA THR A 160 -12.24 -6.36 8.21
C THR A 160 -10.86 -6.67 8.80
N ASN A 161 -10.07 -5.64 9.20
CA ASN A 161 -8.79 -5.87 9.88
C ASN A 161 -8.94 -6.63 11.20
N GLU A 162 -9.98 -6.30 12.01
CA GLU A 162 -10.27 -7.02 13.26
C GLU A 162 -10.61 -8.49 13.02
N LEU A 163 -11.48 -8.77 12.04
CA LEU A 163 -11.89 -10.13 11.67
C LEU A 163 -10.70 -10.95 11.17
N VAL A 164 -9.86 -10.36 10.32
CA VAL A 164 -8.66 -11.01 9.77
C VAL A 164 -7.65 -11.30 10.88
N ALA A 165 -7.39 -10.37 11.81
CA ALA A 165 -6.49 -10.59 12.94
C ALA A 165 -6.98 -11.75 13.83
N LYS A 166 -8.29 -11.81 14.09
CA LYS A 166 -8.92 -12.90 14.83
C LYS A 166 -8.81 -14.23 14.07
N GLN A 167 -9.14 -14.24 12.79
CA GLN A 167 -9.10 -15.46 11.97
C GLN A 167 -7.69 -16.03 11.81
N LEU A 168 -6.67 -15.16 11.77
CA LEU A 168 -5.27 -15.59 11.79
C LEU A 168 -4.95 -16.40 13.04
N PHE A 169 -5.44 -15.99 14.21
CA PHE A 169 -5.29 -16.75 15.45
C PHE A 169 -6.05 -18.09 15.40
N GLU A 170 -7.29 -18.09 14.93
CA GLU A 170 -8.11 -19.31 14.81
C GLU A 170 -7.48 -20.35 13.88
N GLU A 171 -6.87 -19.90 12.77
CA GLU A 171 -6.24 -20.79 11.78
C GLU A 171 -4.85 -21.28 12.22
N THR A 172 -4.06 -20.46 12.92
CA THR A 172 -2.65 -20.75 13.20
C THR A 172 -2.35 -21.09 14.66
N GLY A 173 -3.28 -20.81 15.58
CA GLY A 173 -3.05 -20.85 17.03
C GLY A 173 -2.09 -19.77 17.54
N THR A 174 -1.64 -18.86 16.68
CA THR A 174 -0.66 -17.81 17.01
C THR A 174 -1.32 -16.43 16.93
N PRO A 175 -1.30 -15.63 18.01
CA PRO A 175 -1.86 -14.27 17.97
C PRO A 175 -1.06 -13.37 17.04
N TYR A 176 -1.76 -12.51 16.30
CA TYR A 176 -1.10 -11.47 15.52
C TYR A 176 -0.70 -10.32 16.44
N VAL A 177 0.60 -10.13 16.62
CA VAL A 177 1.18 -9.01 17.40
C VAL A 177 2.08 -8.19 16.48
N GLY A 178 1.74 -6.92 16.28
CA GLY A 178 2.47 -6.01 15.40
C GLY A 178 1.58 -5.11 14.58
N VAL A 179 2.11 -4.57 13.48
CA VAL A 179 1.34 -3.73 12.55
C VAL A 179 0.76 -4.59 11.43
N LEU A 180 -0.56 -4.55 11.31
CA LEU A 180 -1.32 -5.15 10.22
C LEU A 180 -1.69 -4.05 9.21
N TYR A 181 -1.23 -4.18 8.00
CA TYR A 181 -1.57 -3.30 6.89
C TYR A 181 -2.64 -3.97 6.02
N GLY A 182 -3.82 -3.38 5.96
CA GLY A 182 -4.86 -3.75 5.01
C GLY A 182 -4.85 -2.81 3.80
N GLY A 183 -4.63 -3.35 2.60
CA GLY A 183 -4.82 -2.67 1.33
C GLY A 183 -6.23 -2.94 0.81
N PHE A 184 -7.00 -1.88 0.58
CA PHE A 184 -8.41 -1.95 0.21
C PHE A 184 -8.69 -1.18 -1.08
N MET A 185 -9.80 -1.50 -1.73
CA MET A 185 -10.38 -0.72 -2.82
C MET A 185 -11.86 -0.47 -2.53
N LEU A 186 -12.28 0.79 -2.59
CA LEU A 186 -13.69 1.13 -2.67
C LEU A 186 -14.15 0.92 -4.11
N THR A 187 -15.06 -0.01 -4.32
CA THR A 187 -15.67 -0.34 -5.62
C THR A 187 -17.16 0.02 -5.64
N GLY A 188 -17.82 -0.09 -6.80
CA GLY A 188 -19.29 0.02 -6.87
C GLY A 188 -20.03 -1.02 -6.03
N GLY A 189 -19.40 -2.15 -5.71
CA GLY A 189 -19.91 -3.20 -4.81
C GLY A 189 -19.49 -3.10 -3.36
N GLY A 190 -18.92 -1.95 -2.90
CA GLY A 190 -18.41 -1.74 -1.55
C GLY A 190 -16.91 -1.96 -1.42
N VAL A 191 -16.44 -2.07 -0.16
CA VAL A 191 -15.02 -2.22 0.14
C VAL A 191 -14.56 -3.65 -0.11
N LYS A 192 -13.48 -3.80 -0.89
CA LYS A 192 -12.81 -5.07 -1.19
C LYS A 192 -11.37 -5.05 -0.70
N VAL A 193 -10.83 -6.23 -0.37
CA VAL A 193 -9.42 -6.38 0.00
C VAL A 193 -8.57 -6.61 -1.23
N ILE A 194 -7.51 -5.80 -1.38
CA ILE A 194 -6.48 -5.97 -2.42
C ILE A 194 -5.40 -6.94 -1.91
N GLU A 195 -4.84 -6.63 -0.73
CA GLU A 195 -3.76 -7.41 -0.09
C GLU A 195 -3.63 -7.09 1.39
N TYR A 196 -2.91 -7.93 2.11
CA TYR A 196 -2.42 -7.66 3.45
C TYR A 196 -0.90 -7.66 3.49
N ASN A 197 -0.32 -6.80 4.34
CA ASN A 197 1.10 -6.82 4.66
C ASN A 197 1.29 -6.87 6.19
N ALA A 198 2.33 -7.60 6.64
CA ALA A 198 2.60 -7.85 8.06
C ALA A 198 3.62 -6.84 8.63
N ARG A 199 3.51 -5.59 8.23
CA ARG A 199 4.42 -4.48 8.54
C ARG A 199 3.77 -3.15 8.23
N PHE A 200 4.48 -2.07 8.59
CA PHE A 200 4.12 -0.74 8.10
C PHE A 200 4.17 -0.66 6.57
N GLY A 201 3.23 0.09 5.99
CA GLY A 201 3.31 0.55 4.59
C GLY A 201 4.43 1.59 4.44
N ASP A 202 5.01 1.63 3.27
CA ASP A 202 6.02 2.60 2.87
C ASP A 202 5.64 3.11 1.46
N PRO A 203 5.14 4.36 1.35
CA PRO A 203 5.35 5.53 2.23
C PRO A 203 4.31 5.80 3.33
N GLU A 204 3.24 5.05 3.49
CA GLU A 204 2.12 5.36 4.39
C GLU A 204 2.52 5.59 5.85
N ALA A 205 3.54 4.86 6.34
CA ALA A 205 4.05 5.04 7.70
C ALA A 205 4.51 6.47 7.98
N MET A 206 5.13 7.12 7.01
CA MET A 206 5.61 8.50 7.15
C MET A 206 4.46 9.47 7.34
N ASN A 207 3.31 9.26 6.68
CA ASN A 207 2.11 10.07 6.90
C ASN A 207 1.61 9.92 8.35
N VAL A 208 1.36 8.67 8.76
CA VAL A 208 0.65 8.43 10.03
C VAL A 208 1.53 8.64 11.25
N LEU A 209 2.81 8.23 11.21
CA LEU A 209 3.72 8.40 12.34
C LEU A 209 4.12 9.86 12.56
N SER A 210 4.15 10.68 11.51
CA SER A 210 4.47 12.11 11.64
C SER A 210 3.40 12.93 12.36
N ILE A 211 2.19 12.39 12.52
CA ILE A 211 1.07 12.99 13.25
C ILE A 211 0.63 12.17 14.46
N LEU A 212 1.40 11.13 14.82
CA LEU A 212 1.12 10.35 16.03
C LEU A 212 1.40 11.20 17.29
N LYS A 213 0.39 11.35 18.15
CA LYS A 213 0.50 12.08 19.42
C LYS A 213 0.94 11.19 20.57
N SER A 214 0.50 9.94 20.54
CA SER A 214 0.80 8.97 21.60
C SER A 214 2.25 8.53 21.53
N ASP A 215 2.85 8.19 22.66
CA ASP A 215 4.21 7.67 22.70
C ASP A 215 4.31 6.32 21.99
N PHE A 216 5.13 6.27 20.95
CA PHE A 216 5.25 5.08 20.08
C PHE A 216 5.84 3.88 20.82
N LEU A 217 6.80 4.11 21.74
CA LEU A 217 7.39 3.03 22.54
C LEU A 217 6.35 2.41 23.47
N SER A 218 5.52 3.22 24.11
CA SER A 218 4.40 2.74 24.93
C SER A 218 3.40 1.91 24.15
N ILE A 219 3.09 2.29 22.90
CA ILE A 219 2.27 1.48 22.00
C ILE A 219 2.94 0.13 21.70
N CYS A 220 4.24 0.12 21.37
CA CYS A 220 4.98 -1.11 21.11
C CYS A 220 4.99 -2.05 22.31
N ILE A 221 5.21 -1.53 23.52
CA ILE A 221 5.16 -2.31 24.76
C ILE A 221 3.77 -2.90 24.95
N SER A 222 2.70 -2.09 24.81
CA SER A 222 1.32 -2.55 25.00
C SER A 222 0.85 -3.55 23.95
N MET A 223 1.42 -3.53 22.73
CA MET A 223 1.22 -4.62 21.77
C MET A 223 1.83 -5.93 22.24
N VAL A 224 3.03 -5.89 22.84
CA VAL A 224 3.76 -7.11 23.24
C VAL A 224 3.17 -7.72 24.50
N ASP A 225 2.76 -6.92 25.47
CA ASP A 225 2.19 -7.38 26.75
C ASP A 225 0.67 -7.62 26.71
N GLY A 226 -0.01 -7.32 25.58
CA GLY A 226 -1.45 -7.53 25.41
C GLY A 226 -2.32 -6.48 26.10
N SER A 227 -1.77 -5.32 26.45
CA SER A 227 -2.48 -4.24 27.14
C SER A 227 -2.97 -3.11 26.21
N LEU A 228 -2.92 -3.29 24.90
CA LEU A 228 -3.26 -2.29 23.87
C LEU A 228 -4.69 -1.73 24.04
N LYS A 229 -5.59 -2.50 24.62
CA LYS A 229 -6.95 -2.04 24.95
C LYS A 229 -6.93 -0.80 25.85
N ASN A 230 -6.00 -0.73 26.80
CA ASN A 230 -5.87 0.33 27.80
C ASN A 230 -4.98 1.49 27.30
N GLN A 231 -4.28 1.30 26.17
CA GLN A 231 -3.42 2.32 25.58
C GLN A 231 -4.27 3.31 24.79
N ASP A 232 -4.12 4.60 25.11
CA ASP A 232 -4.62 5.65 24.22
C ASP A 232 -3.74 5.73 22.98
N VAL A 233 -4.34 5.61 21.80
CA VAL A 233 -3.67 5.78 20.50
C VAL A 233 -4.38 6.90 19.78
N SER A 234 -3.75 8.05 19.72
CA SER A 234 -4.32 9.27 19.15
C SER A 234 -3.38 9.93 18.15
N PHE A 235 -3.97 10.64 17.19
CA PHE A 235 -3.28 11.32 16.11
C PHE A 235 -3.69 12.79 16.07
N GLU A 236 -2.80 13.66 15.62
CA GLU A 236 -3.13 15.06 15.35
C GLU A 236 -4.15 15.18 14.21
N ARG A 237 -5.04 16.14 14.30
CA ARG A 237 -6.00 16.43 13.23
C ARG A 237 -5.36 17.31 12.18
N LEU A 238 -4.41 16.71 11.44
CA LEU A 238 -3.67 17.32 10.34
C LEU A 238 -3.76 16.41 9.11
N ALA A 239 -3.88 17.05 7.95
CA ALA A 239 -3.64 16.39 6.69
C ALA A 239 -2.13 16.20 6.48
N THR A 240 -1.77 15.14 5.79
CA THR A 240 -0.37 14.83 5.46
C THR A 240 -0.24 14.50 3.99
N VAL A 241 0.82 15.00 3.36
CA VAL A 241 1.23 14.64 2.00
C VAL A 241 2.68 14.21 2.03
N CYS A 242 2.95 12.99 1.60
CA CYS A 242 4.30 12.46 1.45
C CYS A 242 4.64 12.35 -0.03
N LYS A 243 5.79 12.85 -0.45
CA LYS A 243 6.32 12.69 -1.81
C LYS A 243 7.71 12.08 -1.77
N TYR A 244 7.94 11.04 -2.57
CA TYR A 244 9.26 10.45 -2.77
C TYR A 244 10.01 11.09 -3.94
N VAL A 245 11.29 11.37 -3.75
CA VAL A 245 12.24 11.56 -4.84
C VAL A 245 12.94 10.24 -5.14
N VAL A 246 13.05 9.93 -6.42
CA VAL A 246 13.58 8.65 -6.92
C VAL A 246 14.62 8.91 -8.03
N PRO A 247 15.60 8.01 -8.21
CA PRO A 247 16.60 8.13 -9.29
C PRO A 247 15.95 8.12 -10.67
N VAL A 248 16.49 8.89 -11.61
CA VAL A 248 16.09 8.80 -13.01
C VAL A 248 16.22 7.35 -13.50
N GLY A 249 15.18 6.88 -14.20
CA GLY A 249 15.07 5.49 -14.66
C GLY A 249 14.41 4.51 -13.67
N TYR A 250 14.03 4.98 -12.46
CA TYR A 250 13.26 4.17 -11.51
C TYR A 250 11.84 3.88 -12.05
N PRO A 251 11.26 2.68 -11.87
CA PRO A 251 11.80 1.54 -11.12
C PRO A 251 12.62 0.54 -11.96
N ASP A 252 12.67 0.67 -13.29
CA ASP A 252 13.19 -0.37 -14.19
C ASP A 252 14.72 -0.37 -14.28
N LYS A 253 15.32 0.80 -14.54
CA LYS A 253 16.77 0.99 -14.69
C LYS A 253 17.23 2.25 -13.92
N PRO A 254 17.11 2.27 -12.59
CA PRO A 254 17.46 3.46 -11.82
C PRO A 254 18.97 3.73 -11.88
N THR A 255 19.31 5.00 -12.04
CA THR A 255 20.70 5.44 -11.86
C THR A 255 21.14 5.20 -10.41
N LYS A 256 22.44 4.91 -10.22
CA LYS A 256 23.03 4.60 -8.91
C LYS A 256 24.33 5.36 -8.72
N ASN A 257 24.81 5.39 -7.47
CA ASN A 257 26.13 5.88 -7.13
C ASN A 257 26.38 7.36 -7.50
N PHE A 258 25.34 8.20 -7.40
CA PHE A 258 25.47 9.65 -7.51
C PHE A 258 25.21 10.32 -6.17
N GLU A 259 25.80 11.49 -5.97
CA GLU A 259 25.64 12.29 -4.77
C GLU A 259 24.27 12.95 -4.70
N VAL A 260 23.65 12.92 -3.52
CA VAL A 260 22.37 13.55 -3.20
C VAL A 260 22.63 14.69 -2.23
N PHE A 261 22.11 15.87 -2.54
CA PHE A 261 22.24 17.04 -1.70
C PHE A 261 20.90 17.37 -1.07
N CYS A 262 20.83 17.47 0.24
CA CYS A 262 19.66 17.86 1.02
C CYS A 262 20.08 18.36 2.40
N ASP A 263 19.21 19.12 3.06
CA ASP A 263 19.39 19.44 4.47
C ASP A 263 18.98 18.24 5.34
N GLN A 264 19.95 17.52 5.87
CA GLN A 264 19.72 16.35 6.72
C GLN A 264 19.10 16.70 8.09
N ASN A 265 19.03 17.98 8.46
CA ASN A 265 18.39 18.43 9.69
C ASN A 265 16.92 18.84 9.49
N ASP A 266 16.41 18.81 8.25
CA ASP A 266 15.00 19.07 7.98
C ASP A 266 14.14 17.96 8.61
N PRO A 267 13.28 18.29 9.60
CA PRO A 267 12.45 17.30 10.28
C PRO A 267 11.36 16.69 9.40
N SER A 268 11.11 17.25 8.22
CA SER A 268 10.17 16.72 7.23
C SER A 268 10.80 15.71 6.27
N LEU A 269 12.14 15.61 6.27
CA LEU A 269 12.91 14.74 5.37
C LEU A 269 13.11 13.34 5.98
N PHE A 270 12.85 12.32 5.16
CA PHE A 270 13.08 10.91 5.47
C PHE A 270 14.03 10.31 4.44
N LEU A 271 15.24 9.97 4.85
CA LEU A 271 16.20 9.28 3.99
C LEU A 271 15.81 7.80 3.84
N ALA A 272 15.90 7.25 2.63
CA ALA A 272 15.53 5.87 2.32
C ALA A 272 16.69 5.10 1.70
N SER A 273 16.73 4.92 0.38
CA SER A 273 17.78 4.13 -0.28
C SER A 273 19.03 4.97 -0.60
N VAL A 274 19.69 5.42 0.45
CA VAL A 274 20.98 6.15 0.41
C VAL A 274 21.99 5.52 1.35
N MET A 275 23.27 5.70 1.05
CA MET A 275 24.38 5.36 1.95
C MET A 275 25.23 6.60 2.23
N LEU A 276 25.78 6.69 3.43
CA LEU A 276 26.78 7.69 3.75
C LEU A 276 28.18 7.16 3.34
N LYS A 277 28.86 7.85 2.42
CA LYS A 277 30.21 7.54 1.99
C LYS A 277 31.03 8.83 1.93
N ASP A 278 32.15 8.89 2.61
CA ASP A 278 33.06 10.04 2.67
C ASP A 278 32.28 11.36 3.00
N GLN A 279 31.39 11.30 3.99
CA GLN A 279 30.47 12.37 4.42
C GLN A 279 29.45 12.83 3.34
N LYS A 280 29.29 12.07 2.26
CA LYS A 280 28.35 12.33 1.18
C LYS A 280 27.21 11.33 1.19
N LEU A 281 26.00 11.78 0.91
CA LEU A 281 24.86 10.89 0.67
C LEU A 281 24.90 10.38 -0.77
N ILE A 282 24.93 9.07 -0.94
CA ILE A 282 25.03 8.41 -2.25
C ILE A 282 23.76 7.59 -2.48
N ALA A 283 23.08 7.83 -3.59
CA ALA A 283 21.87 7.08 -4.00
C ALA A 283 22.19 5.63 -4.37
N CYS A 284 21.41 4.68 -3.83
CA CYS A 284 21.60 3.24 -4.02
C CYS A 284 20.73 2.62 -5.12
N GLY A 285 19.89 3.42 -5.82
CA GLY A 285 19.09 2.96 -6.96
C GLY A 285 17.69 2.47 -6.64
N SER A 286 17.14 2.88 -5.51
CA SER A 286 15.71 2.77 -5.16
C SER A 286 15.18 4.14 -4.74
N ARG A 287 13.99 4.22 -4.13
CA ARG A 287 13.44 5.47 -3.59
C ARG A 287 14.47 6.11 -2.66
N THR A 288 14.85 7.35 -2.96
CA THR A 288 16.04 7.96 -2.37
C THR A 288 15.74 8.66 -1.05
N ALA A 289 14.74 9.53 -1.08
CA ALA A 289 14.29 10.27 0.10
C ALA A 289 12.82 10.64 -0.09
N ALA A 290 12.13 10.94 1.01
CA ALA A 290 10.76 11.44 1.01
C ALA A 290 10.66 12.70 1.85
N VAL A 291 9.71 13.56 1.53
CA VAL A 291 9.32 14.72 2.33
C VAL A 291 7.86 14.61 2.71
N VAL A 292 7.55 14.90 3.96
CA VAL A 292 6.19 14.94 4.49
C VAL A 292 5.79 16.37 4.84
N GLY A 293 4.86 16.92 4.09
CA GLY A 293 4.16 18.15 4.46
C GLY A 293 2.97 17.87 5.36
N LYS A 294 2.70 18.76 6.32
CA LYS A 294 1.60 18.64 7.29
C LYS A 294 0.90 19.99 7.46
N ASP A 295 -0.41 20.00 7.39
CA ASP A 295 -1.25 21.17 7.66
C ASP A 295 -2.70 20.72 7.95
N LYS A 296 -3.57 21.63 8.39
CA LYS A 296 -5.01 21.38 8.46
C LYS A 296 -5.64 21.26 7.08
N ASP A 297 -5.08 21.94 6.09
CA ASP A 297 -5.48 21.88 4.69
C ASP A 297 -4.52 20.96 3.91
N VAL A 298 -5.04 19.95 3.25
CA VAL A 298 -4.24 19.01 2.44
C VAL A 298 -3.47 19.71 1.32
N PHE A 299 -3.97 20.81 0.78
CA PHE A 299 -3.30 21.54 -0.29
C PHE A 299 -2.14 22.38 0.24
N GLN A 300 -2.22 22.86 1.48
CA GLN A 300 -1.07 23.47 2.17
C GLN A 300 -0.04 22.41 2.55
N ALA A 301 -0.48 21.24 3.03
CA ALA A 301 0.42 20.11 3.27
C ALA A 301 1.15 19.67 1.99
N GLU A 302 0.45 19.68 0.85
CA GLU A 302 1.06 19.40 -0.46
C GLU A 302 2.12 20.43 -0.82
N LEU A 303 1.81 21.72 -0.67
CA LEU A 303 2.75 22.81 -0.95
C LEU A 303 4.01 22.72 -0.08
N PHE A 304 3.88 22.37 1.21
CA PHE A 304 5.03 22.14 2.09
C PHE A 304 5.87 20.93 1.63
N ALA A 305 5.25 19.82 1.24
CA ALA A 305 5.97 18.68 0.69
C ALA A 305 6.72 19.05 -0.61
N GLU A 306 6.08 19.76 -1.53
CA GLU A 306 6.69 20.19 -2.80
C GLU A 306 7.85 21.15 -2.57
N THR A 307 7.70 22.08 -1.62
CA THR A 307 8.77 23.03 -1.23
C THR A 307 9.98 22.29 -0.64
N GLY A 308 9.74 21.30 0.23
CA GLY A 308 10.82 20.48 0.78
C GLY A 308 11.52 19.62 -0.28
N ILE A 309 10.77 19.07 -1.23
CA ILE A 309 11.33 18.33 -2.39
C ILE A 309 12.24 19.23 -3.23
N ALA A 310 11.90 20.51 -3.44
CA ALA A 310 12.70 21.44 -4.21
C ALA A 310 14.10 21.70 -3.60
N ASN A 311 14.28 21.41 -2.30
CA ASN A 311 15.58 21.51 -1.61
C ASN A 311 16.43 20.24 -1.73
N ILE A 312 15.95 19.21 -2.43
CA ILE A 312 16.69 17.98 -2.68
C ILE A 312 17.19 17.98 -4.12
N SER A 313 18.49 17.81 -4.32
CA SER A 313 19.08 17.80 -5.66
C SER A 313 19.95 16.57 -5.92
N GLY A 314 20.09 16.23 -7.20
CA GLY A 314 20.78 15.06 -7.70
C GLY A 314 20.14 14.59 -9.02
N ASN A 315 20.51 13.41 -9.50
CA ASN A 315 19.89 12.82 -10.69
C ASN A 315 18.55 12.14 -10.33
N LEU A 316 17.58 12.94 -9.90
CA LEU A 316 16.32 12.55 -9.27
C LEU A 316 15.11 13.09 -10.02
N PHE A 317 13.96 12.44 -9.83
CA PHE A 317 12.64 12.96 -10.17
C PHE A 317 11.60 12.59 -9.11
N HIS A 318 10.44 13.20 -9.14
CA HIS A 318 9.29 12.88 -8.28
C HIS A 318 7.98 13.10 -9.03
N ARG A 319 6.89 12.61 -8.47
CA ARG A 319 5.52 12.92 -8.94
C ARG A 319 5.04 14.23 -8.33
N LYS A 320 4.71 15.18 -9.20
CA LYS A 320 4.22 16.50 -8.79
C LYS A 320 2.74 16.53 -8.44
N ASP A 321 1.97 15.59 -9.00
CA ASP A 321 0.51 15.58 -8.91
C ASP A 321 -0.04 15.07 -7.58
N ILE A 322 0.75 14.31 -6.77
CA ILE A 322 0.30 13.70 -5.52
C ILE A 322 -0.10 14.77 -4.50
N GLY A 323 -1.32 14.67 -3.98
CA GLY A 323 -1.90 15.62 -3.03
C GLY A 323 -2.50 16.87 -3.66
N THR A 324 -2.34 17.08 -4.98
CA THR A 324 -2.89 18.26 -5.66
C THR A 324 -4.41 18.18 -5.78
N LYS A 325 -5.05 19.37 -5.82
CA LYS A 325 -6.50 19.49 -6.01
C LYS A 325 -6.98 18.75 -7.25
N LYS A 326 -6.25 18.87 -8.37
CA LYS A 326 -6.59 18.22 -9.64
C LYS A 326 -6.67 16.71 -9.51
N LEU A 327 -5.68 16.10 -8.85
CA LEU A 327 -5.65 14.64 -8.64
C LEU A 327 -6.80 14.20 -7.72
N ILE A 328 -6.97 14.87 -6.58
CA ILE A 328 -8.00 14.54 -5.58
C ILE A 328 -9.40 14.69 -6.19
N ASP A 329 -9.68 15.78 -6.91
CA ASP A 329 -10.98 15.99 -7.57
C ASP A 329 -11.26 14.87 -8.60
N SER A 330 -10.24 14.37 -9.30
CA SER A 330 -10.39 13.26 -10.25
C SER A 330 -10.82 11.96 -9.56
N ARG A 331 -10.27 11.66 -8.36
CA ARG A 331 -10.65 10.51 -7.53
C ARG A 331 -12.11 10.60 -7.06
N ILE A 332 -12.49 11.77 -6.55
CA ILE A 332 -13.86 12.04 -6.11
C ILE A 332 -14.84 11.86 -7.27
N LYS A 333 -14.52 12.42 -8.45
CA LYS A 333 -15.37 12.32 -9.64
C LYS A 333 -15.54 10.86 -10.06
N ARG A 334 -14.44 10.11 -10.18
CA ARG A 334 -14.46 8.70 -10.57
C ARG A 334 -15.32 7.87 -9.62
N MET A 335 -15.16 8.06 -8.29
CA MET A 335 -15.97 7.32 -7.33
C MET A 335 -17.44 7.72 -7.36
N LYS A 336 -17.78 8.99 -7.57
CA LYS A 336 -19.17 9.42 -7.76
C LYS A 336 -19.83 8.78 -8.99
N GLU A 337 -19.07 8.50 -10.04
CA GLU A 337 -19.55 7.81 -11.25
C GLU A 337 -19.76 6.31 -11.00
N LEU A 338 -18.86 5.67 -10.25
CA LEU A 338 -18.93 4.25 -9.93
C LEU A 338 -19.99 3.89 -8.89
N LEU A 339 -20.38 4.83 -8.03
CA LEU A 339 -21.35 4.61 -6.95
C LEU A 339 -22.80 4.99 -7.35
N LYS A 340 -23.03 5.46 -8.58
CA LYS A 340 -24.37 5.70 -9.16
C LYS A 340 -25.01 4.40 -9.63
#